data_b2abd18d0af72c258f513d28309d64d1
#
_entry.id   b2abd18d0af72c258f513d28309d64d1
#
_cell.length_a   1.000
_cell.length_b   1.000
_cell.length_c   1.000
_cell.angle_alpha   90.00
_cell.angle_beta   90.00
_cell.angle_gamma   90.00
#
_symmetry.space_group_name_H-M   'P 1'
#
loop_
_entity.id
_entity.type
_entity.pdbx_description
1 polymer ?
#
loop_
_entity_poly.entity_id
_entity_poly.type
_entity_poly.pdbx_seq_one_letter_code
_entity_poly.pdbx_strand_id
1 'polypeptide(L)'
;MAPSPIVFALANPTPEISYEDAMSARPDVLMATGRSDYPNQINNVIGFPYIFRGALDTQAKAINEEMKIAAVHAIANLAKQPVPDVVNEAYHVNNFSFGPEYFIPKPVDPRLITEVSCAVAKAAMESGVARKNIEDWDAYCVQLRELMGYESKLTRQLYDTARRNPQRVVFAEGSHPNMLKAAVEAKAEGICHPIVLGNDETIEKLAKELDLSLEGIEIVNLRHPNEASRRERYARILSEKRARQGATYEEANDKMFERNYFGMMMVET
;
A
#
# COMPACT_ATOMS: atom_id res chain seq x y z
N MET A 1 -28.96 21.16 -6.77
CA MET A 1 -28.01 20.24 -6.07
C MET A 1 -26.91 21.08 -5.42
N ALA A 2 -26.31 20.60 -4.33
CA ALA A 2 -25.15 21.22 -3.70
C ALA A 2 -23.91 21.18 -4.66
N PRO A 3 -22.84 21.96 -4.40
CA PRO A 3 -21.55 21.76 -5.06
C PRO A 3 -21.01 20.34 -4.81
N SER A 4 -20.36 19.75 -5.81
CA SER A 4 -19.84 18.38 -5.78
C SER A 4 -20.83 17.34 -5.24
N PRO A 5 -22.04 17.20 -5.87
CA PRO A 5 -23.04 16.29 -5.38
C PRO A 5 -22.63 14.84 -5.61
N ILE A 6 -23.01 13.95 -4.71
CA ILE A 6 -22.82 12.51 -4.86
C ILE A 6 -24.07 11.92 -5.53
N VAL A 7 -23.88 11.15 -6.60
CA VAL A 7 -24.95 10.49 -7.34
C VAL A 7 -24.64 9.01 -7.48
N PHE A 8 -25.53 8.17 -6.96
CA PHE A 8 -25.47 6.71 -7.04
C PHE A 8 -26.58 6.21 -7.95
N ALA A 9 -26.24 5.89 -9.20
CA ALA A 9 -27.17 5.31 -10.17
C ALA A 9 -27.01 3.78 -10.14
N LEU A 10 -27.89 3.09 -9.39
CA LEU A 10 -27.70 1.71 -8.99
C LEU A 10 -28.63 0.72 -9.68
N ALA A 11 -29.54 1.17 -10.54
CA ALA A 11 -30.40 0.27 -11.30
C ALA A 11 -29.56 -0.63 -12.23
N ASN A 12 -29.95 -1.89 -12.30
CA ASN A 12 -29.23 -2.92 -13.02
C ASN A 12 -30.21 -3.67 -13.96
N PRO A 13 -29.90 -3.89 -15.24
CA PRO A 13 -28.61 -3.68 -15.92
C PRO A 13 -28.35 -2.24 -16.41
N THR A 14 -29.37 -1.39 -16.50
CA THR A 14 -29.26 -0.02 -17.01
C THR A 14 -29.38 0.95 -15.84
N PRO A 15 -28.34 1.77 -15.55
CA PRO A 15 -28.43 2.78 -14.51
C PRO A 15 -29.47 3.85 -14.85
N GLU A 16 -30.00 4.54 -13.84
CA GLU A 16 -31.02 5.60 -13.98
C GLU A 16 -30.52 6.77 -14.81
N ILE A 17 -29.23 7.02 -14.82
CA ILE A 17 -28.53 7.97 -15.67
C ILE A 17 -27.17 7.36 -16.07
N SER A 18 -26.76 7.53 -17.33
CA SER A 18 -25.42 7.10 -17.75
C SER A 18 -24.32 7.95 -17.10
N TYR A 19 -23.10 7.39 -17.00
CA TYR A 19 -21.97 8.12 -16.46
C TYR A 19 -21.66 9.37 -17.31
N GLU A 20 -21.72 9.23 -18.63
CA GLU A 20 -21.45 10.30 -19.59
C GLU A 20 -22.49 11.42 -19.50
N ASP A 21 -23.77 11.09 -19.37
CA ASP A 21 -24.84 12.09 -19.25
C ASP A 21 -24.72 12.84 -17.92
N ALA A 22 -24.39 12.15 -16.83
CA ALA A 22 -24.20 12.77 -15.52
C ALA A 22 -23.00 13.73 -15.54
N MET A 23 -21.85 13.32 -16.09
CA MET A 23 -20.65 14.15 -16.20
C MET A 23 -20.84 15.33 -17.17
N SER A 24 -21.60 15.13 -18.26
CA SER A 24 -21.96 16.21 -19.19
C SER A 24 -22.86 17.25 -18.55
N ALA A 25 -23.83 16.81 -17.76
CA ALA A 25 -24.76 17.72 -17.08
C ALA A 25 -24.07 18.47 -15.90
N ARG A 26 -23.15 17.81 -15.21
CA ARG A 26 -22.43 18.36 -14.04
C ARG A 26 -21.03 17.76 -13.91
N PRO A 27 -19.99 18.44 -14.39
CA PRO A 27 -18.61 17.95 -14.30
C PRO A 27 -18.07 17.80 -12.86
N ASP A 28 -18.73 18.42 -11.87
CA ASP A 28 -18.36 18.32 -10.44
C ASP A 28 -19.05 17.18 -9.70
N VAL A 29 -19.82 16.32 -10.39
CA VAL A 29 -20.53 15.22 -9.74
C VAL A 29 -19.56 14.10 -9.33
N LEU A 30 -19.76 13.57 -8.13
CA LEU A 30 -19.12 12.33 -7.67
C LEU A 30 -20.03 11.16 -8.00
N MET A 31 -19.75 10.49 -9.12
CA MET A 31 -20.62 9.46 -9.68
C MET A 31 -20.18 8.06 -9.31
N ALA A 32 -21.14 7.20 -8.95
CA ALA A 32 -20.94 5.77 -8.77
C ALA A 32 -22.10 4.97 -9.38
N THR A 33 -21.78 3.82 -9.97
CA THR A 33 -22.76 2.92 -10.61
C THR A 33 -22.48 1.47 -10.25
N GLY A 34 -23.40 0.55 -10.57
CA GLY A 34 -23.17 -0.89 -10.47
C GLY A 34 -22.26 -1.47 -11.56
N ARG A 35 -21.91 -0.70 -12.59
CA ARG A 35 -21.13 -1.18 -13.75
C ARG A 35 -19.64 -1.22 -13.45
N SER A 36 -18.97 -2.27 -13.94
CA SER A 36 -17.54 -2.50 -13.75
C SER A 36 -16.65 -1.70 -14.72
N ASP A 37 -17.22 -1.18 -15.79
CA ASP A 37 -16.53 -0.41 -16.84
C ASP A 37 -16.45 1.10 -16.52
N TYR A 38 -17.06 1.54 -15.42
CA TYR A 38 -17.01 2.93 -14.94
C TYR A 38 -16.23 3.06 -13.61
N PRO A 39 -15.76 4.28 -13.30
CA PRO A 39 -15.22 4.59 -11.98
C PRO A 39 -16.21 4.28 -10.85
N ASN A 40 -15.69 4.03 -9.65
CA ASN A 40 -16.48 3.84 -8.43
C ASN A 40 -17.59 2.80 -8.55
N GLN A 41 -17.23 1.60 -9.04
CA GLN A 41 -18.19 0.49 -9.10
C GLN A 41 -18.72 0.15 -7.70
N ILE A 42 -20.05 0.21 -7.53
CA ILE A 42 -20.73 -0.31 -6.35
C ILE A 42 -21.10 -1.78 -6.62
N ASN A 43 -20.46 -2.66 -5.86
CA ASN A 43 -20.71 -4.09 -5.96
C ASN A 43 -20.84 -4.69 -4.55
N ASN A 44 -21.88 -5.46 -4.33
CA ASN A 44 -22.11 -6.13 -3.04
C ASN A 44 -20.94 -6.99 -2.56
N VAL A 45 -20.09 -7.45 -3.48
CA VAL A 45 -18.92 -8.29 -3.18
C VAL A 45 -17.85 -7.57 -2.33
N ILE A 46 -17.85 -6.24 -2.28
CA ILE A 46 -16.92 -5.50 -1.41
C ILE A 46 -17.32 -5.51 0.07
N GLY A 47 -18.56 -5.88 0.38
CA GLY A 47 -19.10 -5.89 1.75
C GLY A 47 -19.62 -7.26 2.18
N PHE A 48 -20.51 -7.83 1.39
CA PHE A 48 -21.26 -9.04 1.74
C PHE A 48 -20.39 -10.20 2.26
N PRO A 49 -19.35 -10.68 1.55
CA PRO A 49 -18.59 -11.85 2.02
C PRO A 49 -17.89 -11.57 3.35
N TYR A 50 -17.39 -10.38 3.53
CA TYR A 50 -16.55 -10.00 4.67
C TYR A 50 -17.39 -9.66 5.92
N ILE A 51 -18.58 -9.10 5.74
CA ILE A 51 -19.55 -8.92 6.82
C ILE A 51 -19.94 -10.29 7.40
N PHE A 52 -20.28 -11.25 6.53
CA PHE A 52 -20.59 -12.61 6.96
C PHE A 52 -19.36 -13.30 7.57
N ARG A 53 -18.16 -13.06 7.05
CA ARG A 53 -16.93 -13.63 7.60
C ARG A 53 -16.73 -13.20 9.06
N GLY A 54 -16.79 -11.90 9.34
CA GLY A 54 -16.65 -11.37 10.70
C GLY A 54 -17.76 -11.87 11.64
N ALA A 55 -19.00 -11.93 11.14
CA ALA A 55 -20.14 -12.43 11.91
C ALA A 55 -20.02 -13.93 12.24
N LEU A 56 -19.61 -14.76 11.27
CA LEU A 56 -19.48 -16.21 11.46
C LEU A 56 -18.30 -16.56 12.36
N ASP A 57 -17.17 -15.87 12.24
CA ASP A 57 -15.98 -16.15 13.05
C ASP A 57 -16.19 -15.82 14.53
N THR A 58 -17.02 -14.81 14.82
CA THR A 58 -17.44 -14.46 16.17
C THR A 58 -18.70 -15.21 16.61
N GLN A 59 -19.27 -16.07 15.74
CA GLN A 59 -20.55 -16.77 15.97
C GLN A 59 -21.65 -15.80 16.42
N ALA A 60 -21.72 -14.63 15.79
CA ALA A 60 -22.67 -13.60 16.15
C ALA A 60 -24.11 -14.09 16.03
N LYS A 61 -24.97 -13.70 17.00
CA LYS A 61 -26.40 -14.06 17.04
C LYS A 61 -27.21 -13.39 15.94
N ALA A 62 -26.74 -12.23 15.48
CA ALA A 62 -27.33 -11.42 14.42
C ALA A 62 -26.27 -10.49 13.82
N ILE A 63 -26.52 -10.00 12.62
CA ILE A 63 -25.76 -8.89 12.02
C ILE A 63 -26.56 -7.62 12.35
N ASN A 64 -26.08 -6.87 13.35
CA ASN A 64 -26.73 -5.64 13.83
C ASN A 64 -26.24 -4.39 13.08
N GLU A 65 -26.78 -3.22 13.44
CA GLU A 65 -26.43 -1.95 12.77
C GLU A 65 -24.97 -1.54 13.04
N GLU A 66 -24.46 -1.81 14.25
CA GLU A 66 -23.09 -1.51 14.62
C GLU A 66 -22.09 -2.25 13.71
N MET A 67 -22.35 -3.51 13.40
CA MET A 67 -21.53 -4.31 12.48
C MET A 67 -21.61 -3.78 11.05
N LYS A 68 -22.79 -3.35 10.59
CA LYS A 68 -22.95 -2.76 9.24
C LYS A 68 -22.22 -1.41 9.14
N ILE A 69 -22.36 -0.57 10.15
CA ILE A 69 -21.67 0.72 10.22
C ILE A 69 -20.14 0.52 10.27
N ALA A 70 -19.66 -0.46 11.04
CA ALA A 70 -18.24 -0.79 11.07
C ALA A 70 -17.71 -1.22 9.69
N ALA A 71 -18.46 -2.01 8.94
CA ALA A 71 -18.11 -2.37 7.56
C ALA A 71 -18.05 -1.14 6.64
N VAL A 72 -19.01 -0.21 6.74
CA VAL A 72 -19.01 1.03 5.96
C VAL A 72 -17.77 1.85 6.24
N HIS A 73 -17.41 2.04 7.52
CA HIS A 73 -16.20 2.77 7.90
C HIS A 73 -14.92 2.07 7.43
N ALA A 74 -14.85 0.75 7.53
CA ALA A 74 -13.69 -0.02 7.06
C ALA A 74 -13.49 0.16 5.55
N ILE A 75 -14.55 0.03 4.75
CA ILE A 75 -14.51 0.22 3.29
C ILE A 75 -14.12 1.67 2.94
N ALA A 76 -14.70 2.66 3.62
CA ALA A 76 -14.39 4.07 3.38
C ALA A 76 -12.93 4.43 3.74
N ASN A 77 -12.40 3.86 4.81
CA ASN A 77 -11.01 4.06 5.22
C ASN A 77 -10.04 3.34 4.27
N LEU A 78 -10.39 2.15 3.80
CA LEU A 78 -9.59 1.40 2.83
C LEU A 78 -9.42 2.16 1.51
N ALA A 79 -10.46 2.84 1.02
CA ALA A 79 -10.39 3.66 -0.18
C ALA A 79 -9.36 4.79 -0.08
N LYS A 80 -9.06 5.26 1.13
CA LYS A 80 -8.10 6.36 1.40
C LYS A 80 -6.66 5.89 1.55
N GLN A 81 -6.43 4.60 1.61
CA GLN A 81 -5.09 4.01 1.71
C GLN A 81 -4.46 3.85 0.32
N PRO A 82 -3.12 3.82 0.21
CA PRO A 82 -2.44 3.50 -1.05
C PRO A 82 -2.94 2.17 -1.62
N VAL A 83 -3.23 2.15 -2.92
CA VAL A 83 -3.81 0.97 -3.57
C VAL A 83 -2.71 -0.01 -3.97
N PRO A 84 -2.81 -1.31 -3.63
CA PRO A 84 -1.81 -2.32 -4.00
C PRO A 84 -1.68 -2.47 -5.52
N ASP A 85 -0.46 -2.75 -5.98
CA ASP A 85 -0.17 -2.90 -7.41
C ASP A 85 -0.99 -4.02 -8.07
N VAL A 86 -1.30 -5.10 -7.34
CA VAL A 86 -2.18 -6.17 -7.84
C VAL A 86 -3.55 -5.65 -8.26
N VAL A 87 -4.08 -4.63 -7.61
CA VAL A 87 -5.34 -3.99 -7.98
C VAL A 87 -5.16 -3.12 -9.23
N ASN A 88 -4.06 -2.34 -9.28
CA ASN A 88 -3.73 -1.50 -10.43
C ASN A 88 -3.52 -2.34 -11.69
N GLU A 89 -2.81 -3.45 -11.59
CA GLU A 89 -2.56 -4.41 -12.68
C GLU A 89 -3.86 -5.05 -13.17
N ALA A 90 -4.75 -5.46 -12.25
CA ALA A 90 -6.02 -6.09 -12.61
C ALA A 90 -6.94 -5.18 -13.42
N TYR A 91 -6.81 -3.86 -13.28
CA TYR A 91 -7.58 -2.87 -14.02
C TYR A 91 -6.78 -2.15 -15.12
N HIS A 92 -5.52 -2.54 -15.36
CA HIS A 92 -4.63 -1.93 -16.36
C HIS A 92 -4.45 -0.41 -16.16
N VAL A 93 -4.37 0.04 -14.91
CA VAL A 93 -4.18 1.43 -14.51
C VAL A 93 -2.82 1.60 -13.84
N ASN A 94 -2.14 2.71 -14.07
CA ASN A 94 -0.83 2.96 -13.48
C ASN A 94 -0.87 3.13 -11.95
N ASN A 95 -1.89 3.84 -11.46
CA ASN A 95 -2.09 4.05 -10.03
C ASN A 95 -3.50 4.56 -9.76
N PHE A 96 -4.24 3.87 -8.90
CA PHE A 96 -5.45 4.41 -8.30
C PHE A 96 -5.07 5.24 -7.07
N SER A 97 -5.69 6.40 -6.91
CA SER A 97 -5.58 7.23 -5.71
C SER A 97 -6.95 7.73 -5.29
N PHE A 98 -7.14 7.98 -4.00
CA PHE A 98 -8.40 8.49 -3.47
C PHE A 98 -8.78 9.81 -4.14
N GLY A 99 -9.99 9.86 -4.68
CA GLY A 99 -10.49 11.03 -5.40
C GLY A 99 -11.83 10.77 -6.09
N PRO A 100 -12.28 11.70 -6.97
CA PRO A 100 -13.58 11.59 -7.65
C PRO A 100 -13.77 10.29 -8.45
N GLU A 101 -12.71 9.69 -8.95
CA GLU A 101 -12.75 8.45 -9.73
C GLU A 101 -12.42 7.19 -8.91
N TYR A 102 -11.99 7.36 -7.65
CA TYR A 102 -11.70 6.25 -6.74
C TYR A 102 -12.02 6.62 -5.30
N PHE A 103 -13.28 6.53 -4.90
CA PHE A 103 -13.72 6.62 -3.51
C PHE A 103 -14.40 5.34 -3.02
N ILE A 104 -14.45 4.31 -3.88
CA ILE A 104 -14.93 2.95 -3.56
C ILE A 104 -13.81 1.97 -3.94
N PRO A 105 -13.33 1.11 -3.02
CA PRO A 105 -12.32 0.11 -3.31
C PRO A 105 -12.78 -0.85 -4.40
N LYS A 106 -11.85 -1.35 -5.20
CA LYS A 106 -12.16 -2.32 -6.24
C LYS A 106 -12.47 -3.70 -5.63
N PRO A 107 -13.39 -4.47 -6.22
CA PRO A 107 -13.77 -5.81 -5.74
C PRO A 107 -12.62 -6.80 -5.60
N VAL A 108 -11.54 -6.63 -6.37
CA VAL A 108 -10.35 -7.49 -6.33
C VAL A 108 -9.33 -7.08 -5.27
N ASP A 109 -9.60 -6.04 -4.48
CA ASP A 109 -8.67 -5.59 -3.44
C ASP A 109 -8.52 -6.66 -2.35
N PRO A 110 -7.31 -7.27 -2.20
CA PRO A 110 -7.10 -8.37 -1.26
C PRO A 110 -7.22 -7.96 0.20
N ARG A 111 -7.16 -6.66 0.50
CA ARG A 111 -7.27 -6.13 1.86
C ARG A 111 -8.70 -6.13 2.39
N LEU A 112 -9.71 -6.19 1.51
CA LEU A 112 -11.12 -6.20 1.92
C LEU A 112 -11.43 -7.28 2.95
N ILE A 113 -10.86 -8.47 2.81
CA ILE A 113 -11.13 -9.57 3.74
C ILE A 113 -10.65 -9.25 5.16
N THR A 114 -9.47 -8.66 5.30
CA THR A 114 -8.92 -8.33 6.62
C THR A 114 -9.59 -7.08 7.19
N GLU A 115 -9.64 -5.99 6.43
CA GLU A 115 -10.14 -4.71 6.91
C GLU A 115 -11.61 -4.78 7.32
N VAL A 116 -12.45 -5.33 6.45
CA VAL A 116 -13.89 -5.38 6.70
C VAL A 116 -14.24 -6.46 7.73
N SER A 117 -13.67 -7.68 7.61
CA SER A 117 -14.01 -8.76 8.54
C SER A 117 -13.53 -8.47 9.96
N CYS A 118 -12.34 -7.90 10.14
CA CYS A 118 -11.85 -7.51 11.46
C CYS A 118 -12.72 -6.41 12.09
N ALA A 119 -13.12 -5.40 11.31
CA ALA A 119 -13.98 -4.33 11.80
C ALA A 119 -15.35 -4.86 12.24
N VAL A 120 -15.96 -5.74 11.44
CA VAL A 120 -17.25 -6.37 11.75
C VAL A 120 -17.14 -7.27 12.97
N ALA A 121 -16.07 -8.08 13.08
CA ALA A 121 -15.85 -8.94 14.23
C ALA A 121 -15.69 -8.14 15.54
N LYS A 122 -14.94 -7.03 15.50
CA LYS A 122 -14.81 -6.10 16.63
C LYS A 122 -16.15 -5.54 17.05
N ALA A 123 -16.93 -5.02 16.10
CA ALA A 123 -18.26 -4.48 16.37
C ALA A 123 -19.21 -5.54 16.92
N ALA A 124 -19.16 -6.78 16.46
CA ALA A 124 -19.94 -7.88 17.00
C ALA A 124 -19.62 -8.16 18.48
N MET A 125 -18.34 -8.11 18.83
CA MET A 125 -17.90 -8.30 20.23
C MET A 125 -18.31 -7.12 21.12
N GLU A 126 -18.06 -5.89 20.66
CA GLU A 126 -18.37 -4.66 21.39
C GLU A 126 -19.87 -4.47 21.63
N SER A 127 -20.68 -4.82 20.65
CA SER A 127 -22.15 -4.75 20.77
C SER A 127 -22.78 -5.95 21.50
N GLY A 128 -21.98 -6.94 21.95
CA GLY A 128 -22.42 -8.07 22.74
C GLY A 128 -23.22 -9.13 21.97
N VAL A 129 -23.22 -9.09 20.64
CA VAL A 129 -23.87 -10.14 19.82
C VAL A 129 -22.96 -11.32 19.51
N ALA A 130 -21.64 -11.18 19.70
CA ALA A 130 -20.68 -12.26 19.56
C ALA A 130 -20.89 -13.36 20.63
N ARG A 131 -20.70 -14.63 20.25
CA ARG A 131 -20.65 -15.79 21.17
C ARG A 131 -19.23 -16.29 21.36
N LYS A 132 -18.31 -15.92 20.44
CA LYS A 132 -16.91 -16.27 20.47
C LYS A 132 -16.09 -15.00 20.36
N ASN A 133 -15.16 -14.83 21.28
CA ASN A 133 -14.23 -13.70 21.24
C ASN A 133 -12.97 -14.05 20.44
N ILE A 134 -12.42 -13.06 19.77
CA ILE A 134 -11.11 -13.11 19.11
C ILE A 134 -10.13 -12.40 20.04
N GLU A 135 -9.18 -13.14 20.60
CA GLU A 135 -8.21 -12.61 21.56
C GLU A 135 -6.94 -12.11 20.85
N ASP A 136 -6.49 -12.84 19.83
CA ASP A 136 -5.30 -12.52 19.02
C ASP A 136 -5.74 -12.03 17.64
N TRP A 137 -5.71 -10.71 17.48
CA TRP A 137 -6.10 -10.04 16.22
C TRP A 137 -5.08 -10.25 15.11
N ASP A 138 -3.79 -10.35 15.45
CA ASP A 138 -2.74 -10.57 14.46
C ASP A 138 -2.85 -11.98 13.86
N ALA A 139 -3.05 -12.99 14.71
CA ALA A 139 -3.31 -14.34 14.27
C ALA A 139 -4.58 -14.43 13.42
N TYR A 140 -5.64 -13.71 13.79
CA TYR A 140 -6.90 -13.69 13.04
C TYR A 140 -6.73 -13.05 11.66
N CYS A 141 -6.05 -11.89 11.57
CA CYS A 141 -5.76 -11.24 10.28
C CYS A 141 -4.93 -12.14 9.37
N VAL A 142 -3.97 -12.88 9.94
CA VAL A 142 -3.18 -13.87 9.19
C VAL A 142 -4.07 -14.99 8.65
N GLN A 143 -4.94 -15.56 9.49
CA GLN A 143 -5.89 -16.60 9.08
C GLN A 143 -6.77 -16.13 7.91
N LEU A 144 -7.24 -14.88 7.96
CA LEU A 144 -8.05 -14.30 6.89
C LEU A 144 -7.28 -14.20 5.57
N ARG A 145 -6.02 -13.77 5.60
CA ARG A 145 -5.17 -13.70 4.41
C ARG A 145 -4.87 -15.07 3.82
N GLU A 146 -4.64 -16.08 4.66
CA GLU A 146 -4.45 -17.47 4.22
C GLU A 146 -5.67 -18.02 3.46
N LEU A 147 -6.90 -17.64 3.86
CA LEU A 147 -8.12 -18.05 3.15
C LEU A 147 -8.20 -17.54 1.71
N MET A 148 -7.56 -16.41 1.41
CA MET A 148 -7.50 -15.86 0.06
C MET A 148 -6.39 -16.46 -0.79
N GLY A 149 -5.52 -17.31 -0.23
CA GLY A 149 -4.42 -17.96 -0.93
C GLY A 149 -3.25 -17.03 -1.30
N TYR A 150 -3.22 -15.80 -0.77
CA TYR A 150 -2.18 -14.81 -1.09
C TYR A 150 -0.87 -15.02 -0.34
N GLU A 151 -0.85 -15.76 0.77
CA GLU A 151 0.35 -16.03 1.54
C GLU A 151 0.73 -17.51 1.54
N SER A 152 1.93 -17.82 1.02
CA SER A 152 2.51 -19.14 1.26
C SER A 152 3.07 -19.21 2.70
N LYS A 153 3.04 -20.40 3.30
CA LYS A 153 3.65 -20.65 4.61
C LYS A 153 5.12 -20.20 4.67
N LEU A 154 5.84 -20.31 3.55
CA LEU A 154 7.24 -19.88 3.45
C LEU A 154 7.35 -18.35 3.50
N THR A 155 6.55 -17.63 2.74
CA THR A 155 6.54 -16.15 2.72
C THR A 155 6.27 -15.62 4.12
N ARG A 156 5.28 -16.17 4.81
CA ARG A 156 4.98 -15.81 6.21
C ARG A 156 6.17 -16.01 7.15
N GLN A 157 6.85 -17.17 7.09
CA GLN A 157 8.02 -17.43 7.93
C GLN A 157 9.14 -16.42 7.68
N LEU A 158 9.34 -16.00 6.42
CA LEU A 158 10.32 -14.97 6.06
C LEU A 158 9.93 -13.60 6.65
N TYR A 159 8.68 -13.19 6.53
CA TYR A 159 8.18 -11.94 7.12
C TYR A 159 8.29 -11.92 8.63
N ASP A 160 7.85 -12.99 9.32
CA ASP A 160 7.96 -13.10 10.76
C ASP A 160 9.42 -13.03 11.25
N THR A 161 10.35 -13.64 10.49
CA THR A 161 11.78 -13.58 10.79
C THR A 161 12.32 -12.16 10.61
N ALA A 162 11.94 -11.47 9.52
CA ALA A 162 12.36 -10.11 9.24
C ALA A 162 11.83 -9.12 10.29
N ARG A 163 10.55 -9.25 10.70
CA ARG A 163 9.91 -8.40 11.73
C ARG A 163 10.56 -8.53 13.11
N ARG A 164 11.08 -9.71 13.46
CA ARG A 164 11.78 -9.93 14.74
C ARG A 164 13.12 -9.21 14.82
N ASN A 165 13.77 -8.97 13.68
CA ASN A 165 15.05 -8.30 13.59
C ASN A 165 15.15 -7.49 12.29
N PRO A 166 14.39 -6.39 12.16
CA PRO A 166 14.36 -5.60 10.94
C PRO A 166 15.73 -4.97 10.67
N GLN A 167 16.28 -5.26 9.50
CA GLN A 167 17.57 -4.75 9.07
C GLN A 167 17.44 -3.44 8.33
N ARG A 168 18.53 -2.67 8.26
CA ARG A 168 18.60 -1.51 7.35
C ARG A 168 18.81 -2.02 5.93
N VAL A 169 17.91 -1.63 5.02
CA VAL A 169 17.94 -2.08 3.61
C VAL A 169 18.06 -0.88 2.70
N VAL A 170 19.05 -0.90 1.81
CA VAL A 170 19.32 0.19 0.86
C VAL A 170 18.60 -0.10 -0.46
N PHE A 171 17.71 0.81 -0.86
CA PHE A 171 17.01 0.81 -2.14
C PHE A 171 17.72 1.77 -3.08
N ALA A 172 18.53 1.25 -4.01
CA ALA A 172 19.40 2.06 -4.86
C ALA A 172 18.65 2.89 -5.91
N GLU A 173 17.46 2.49 -6.32
CA GLU A 173 16.68 3.13 -7.39
C GLU A 173 15.46 3.89 -6.84
N GLY A 174 15.68 4.81 -5.88
CA GLY A 174 14.60 5.52 -5.18
C GLY A 174 13.70 6.39 -6.05
N SER A 175 14.15 6.78 -7.24
CA SER A 175 13.35 7.52 -8.21
C SER A 175 12.47 6.60 -9.09
N HIS A 176 12.51 5.29 -8.88
CA HIS A 176 11.67 4.35 -9.61
C HIS A 176 10.38 4.07 -8.82
N PRO A 177 9.18 4.21 -9.43
CA PRO A 177 7.90 4.07 -8.73
C PRO A 177 7.76 2.79 -7.91
N ASN A 178 8.06 1.63 -8.50
CA ASN A 178 7.92 0.34 -7.83
C ASN A 178 8.92 0.16 -6.68
N MET A 179 10.13 0.72 -6.81
CA MET A 179 11.12 0.66 -5.73
C MET A 179 10.71 1.53 -4.54
N LEU A 180 10.14 2.71 -4.81
CA LEU A 180 9.65 3.59 -3.76
C LEU A 180 8.44 2.97 -3.04
N LYS A 181 7.48 2.39 -3.79
CA LYS A 181 6.36 1.64 -3.22
C LYS A 181 6.84 0.49 -2.34
N ALA A 182 7.78 -0.33 -2.85
CA ALA A 182 8.34 -1.46 -2.10
C ALA A 182 9.04 -1.01 -0.80
N ALA A 183 9.76 0.12 -0.81
CA ALA A 183 10.39 0.66 0.39
C ALA A 183 9.35 1.13 1.42
N VAL A 184 8.29 1.82 0.98
CA VAL A 184 7.18 2.27 1.85
C VAL A 184 6.43 1.08 2.43
N GLU A 185 6.11 0.08 1.61
CA GLU A 185 5.42 -1.14 2.04
C GLU A 185 6.25 -1.95 3.03
N ALA A 186 7.54 -2.16 2.73
CA ALA A 186 8.46 -2.86 3.62
C ALA A 186 8.60 -2.17 5.00
N LYS A 187 8.55 -0.83 5.02
CA LYS A 187 8.50 -0.04 6.24
C LYS A 187 7.18 -0.25 7.00
N ALA A 188 6.05 -0.11 6.31
CA ALA A 188 4.72 -0.26 6.90
C ALA A 188 4.52 -1.66 7.49
N GLU A 189 5.03 -2.69 6.81
CA GLU A 189 5.03 -4.08 7.25
C GLU A 189 6.04 -4.38 8.39
N GLY A 190 6.92 -3.44 8.72
CA GLY A 190 7.92 -3.58 9.79
C GLY A 190 9.02 -4.58 9.49
N ILE A 191 9.25 -4.94 8.22
CA ILE A 191 10.23 -5.95 7.81
C ILE A 191 11.64 -5.40 7.62
N CYS A 192 11.79 -4.08 7.46
CA CYS A 192 13.09 -3.42 7.40
C CYS A 192 13.03 -1.94 7.78
N HIS A 193 14.22 -1.34 7.92
CA HIS A 193 14.43 0.10 7.98
C HIS A 193 14.95 0.57 6.62
N PRO A 194 14.09 1.08 5.71
CA PRO A 194 14.51 1.41 4.36
C PRO A 194 15.35 2.69 4.30
N ILE A 195 16.38 2.65 3.46
CA ILE A 195 17.19 3.79 3.04
C ILE A 195 17.09 3.90 1.54
N VAL A 196 16.60 5.01 1.04
CA VAL A 196 16.32 5.19 -0.39
C VAL A 196 17.35 6.13 -0.99
N LEU A 197 18.06 5.67 -2.04
CA LEU A 197 19.05 6.49 -2.73
C LEU A 197 18.45 7.23 -3.92
N GLY A 198 18.65 8.55 -3.96
CA GLY A 198 18.21 9.36 -5.09
C GLY A 198 18.19 10.85 -4.81
N ASN A 199 17.65 11.61 -5.74
CA ASN A 199 17.45 13.05 -5.55
C ASN A 199 16.21 13.29 -4.71
N ASP A 200 16.33 14.05 -3.63
CA ASP A 200 15.30 14.33 -2.65
C ASP A 200 14.03 14.89 -3.31
N GLU A 201 14.16 15.93 -4.12
CA GLU A 201 13.04 16.59 -4.79
C GLU A 201 12.29 15.64 -5.74
N THR A 202 13.03 14.77 -6.43
CA THR A 202 12.44 13.79 -7.35
C THR A 202 11.66 12.72 -6.59
N ILE A 203 12.21 12.24 -5.47
CA ILE A 203 11.57 11.22 -4.62
C ILE A 203 10.33 11.80 -3.95
N GLU A 204 10.42 13.03 -3.40
CA GLU A 204 9.27 13.70 -2.78
C GLU A 204 8.14 13.98 -3.77
N LYS A 205 8.49 14.40 -4.99
CA LYS A 205 7.50 14.62 -6.06
C LYS A 205 6.82 13.30 -6.42
N LEU A 206 7.59 12.24 -6.63
CA LEU A 206 7.07 10.91 -6.95
C LEU A 206 6.20 10.36 -5.82
N ALA A 207 6.59 10.55 -4.56
CA ALA A 207 5.80 10.13 -3.41
C ALA A 207 4.44 10.84 -3.38
N LYS A 208 4.40 12.15 -3.67
CA LYS A 208 3.15 12.91 -3.77
C LYS A 208 2.27 12.43 -4.93
N GLU A 209 2.86 12.15 -6.09
CA GLU A 209 2.12 11.62 -7.26
C GLU A 209 1.52 10.24 -6.99
N LEU A 210 2.17 9.44 -6.14
CA LEU A 210 1.74 8.08 -5.78
C LEU A 210 0.95 8.00 -4.47
N ASP A 211 0.73 9.13 -3.80
CA ASP A 211 0.08 9.22 -2.48
C ASP A 211 0.77 8.34 -1.42
N LEU A 212 2.12 8.37 -1.40
CA LEU A 212 2.94 7.59 -0.48
C LEU A 212 3.47 8.47 0.66
N SER A 213 3.45 7.94 1.89
CA SER A 213 4.10 8.58 3.04
C SER A 213 5.57 8.19 3.12
N LEU A 214 6.45 9.19 3.19
CA LEU A 214 7.89 9.00 3.39
C LEU A 214 8.29 9.07 4.88
N GLU A 215 7.34 9.08 5.80
CA GLU A 215 7.61 9.16 7.23
C GLU A 215 8.50 8.00 7.71
N GLY A 216 9.63 8.35 8.32
CA GLY A 216 10.60 7.38 8.83
C GLY A 216 11.36 6.59 7.77
N ILE A 217 11.41 7.06 6.52
CA ILE A 217 12.28 6.57 5.46
C ILE A 217 13.47 7.53 5.33
N GLU A 218 14.69 6.99 5.43
CA GLU A 218 15.92 7.76 5.23
C GLU A 218 16.14 7.95 3.72
N ILE A 219 16.21 9.20 3.25
CA ILE A 219 16.57 9.51 1.87
C ILE A 219 18.02 9.96 1.85
N VAL A 220 18.83 9.39 0.96
CA VAL A 220 20.24 9.73 0.79
C VAL A 220 20.49 10.17 -0.65
N ASN A 221 20.75 11.46 -0.81
CA ASN A 221 21.15 12.04 -2.08
C ASN A 221 22.68 12.02 -2.18
N LEU A 222 23.20 10.98 -2.80
CA LEU A 222 24.65 10.77 -2.94
C LEU A 222 25.40 11.92 -3.66
N ARG A 223 24.69 12.84 -4.35
CA ARG A 223 25.27 14.03 -4.98
C ARG A 223 25.28 15.25 -4.06
N HIS A 224 24.59 15.19 -2.93
CA HIS A 224 24.54 16.30 -1.99
C HIS A 224 25.94 16.56 -1.38
N PRO A 225 26.34 17.84 -1.16
CA PRO A 225 27.62 18.19 -0.55
C PRO A 225 27.88 17.50 0.80
N ASN A 226 26.85 17.28 1.62
CA ASN A 226 26.98 16.61 2.90
C ASN A 226 27.48 15.16 2.80
N GLU A 227 27.32 14.53 1.63
CA GLU A 227 27.79 13.15 1.38
C GLU A 227 29.24 13.10 0.86
N ALA A 228 29.91 14.25 0.70
CA ALA A 228 31.28 14.30 0.17
C ALA A 228 32.26 13.44 0.99
N SER A 229 32.28 13.61 2.30
CA SER A 229 33.17 12.83 3.19
C SER A 229 32.86 11.34 3.15
N ARG A 230 31.57 10.96 2.99
CA ARG A 230 31.17 9.56 2.86
C ARG A 230 31.62 8.98 1.51
N ARG A 231 31.48 9.73 0.41
CA ARG A 231 31.99 9.33 -0.92
C ARG A 231 33.49 9.12 -0.90
N GLU A 232 34.26 10.06 -0.34
CA GLU A 232 35.72 9.95 -0.25
C GLU A 232 36.16 8.71 0.56
N ARG A 233 35.51 8.46 1.70
CA ARG A 233 35.76 7.27 2.52
C ARG A 233 35.48 5.99 1.74
N TYR A 234 34.36 5.92 1.07
CA TYR A 234 33.95 4.77 0.28
C TYR A 234 34.85 4.53 -0.93
N ALA A 235 35.25 5.61 -1.63
CA ALA A 235 36.18 5.53 -2.74
C ALA A 235 37.55 4.95 -2.30
N ARG A 236 38.07 5.39 -1.15
CA ARG A 236 39.31 4.87 -0.58
C ARG A 236 39.20 3.38 -0.29
N ILE A 237 38.17 2.96 0.43
CA ILE A 237 37.94 1.54 0.76
C ILE A 237 37.79 0.71 -0.52
N LEU A 238 37.03 1.19 -1.51
CA LEU A 238 36.82 0.48 -2.77
C LEU A 238 38.14 0.33 -3.54
N SER A 239 38.94 1.40 -3.67
CA SER A 239 40.24 1.38 -4.36
C SER A 239 41.23 0.43 -3.67
N GLU A 240 41.31 0.43 -2.36
CA GLU A 240 42.16 -0.49 -1.59
C GLU A 240 41.75 -1.96 -1.79
N LYS A 241 40.45 -2.27 -1.71
CA LYS A 241 39.93 -3.63 -1.91
C LYS A 241 40.14 -4.15 -3.33
N ARG A 242 40.07 -3.26 -4.32
CA ARG A 242 40.20 -3.60 -5.74
C ARG A 242 41.57 -3.26 -6.35
N ALA A 243 42.54 -2.85 -5.53
CA ALA A 243 43.88 -2.50 -5.97
C ALA A 243 44.55 -3.56 -6.83
N ARG A 244 44.39 -4.85 -6.47
CA ARG A 244 44.93 -5.98 -7.24
C ARG A 244 44.24 -6.17 -8.60
N GLN A 245 43.08 -5.55 -8.82
CA GLN A 245 42.34 -5.55 -10.08
C GLN A 245 42.55 -4.29 -10.88
N GLY A 246 43.50 -3.41 -10.45
CA GLY A 246 43.88 -2.19 -11.13
C GLY A 246 43.00 -0.98 -10.83
N ALA A 247 42.08 -1.06 -9.88
CA ALA A 247 41.21 0.08 -9.55
C ALA A 247 42.02 1.21 -8.92
N THR A 248 41.95 2.41 -9.54
CA THR A 248 42.51 3.61 -8.99
C THR A 248 41.55 4.32 -8.04
N TYR A 249 42.07 5.26 -7.21
CA TYR A 249 41.23 6.08 -6.36
C TYR A 249 40.25 6.95 -7.17
N GLU A 250 40.71 7.50 -8.30
CA GLU A 250 39.93 8.37 -9.17
C GLU A 250 38.72 7.61 -9.75
N GLU A 251 38.96 6.42 -10.31
CA GLU A 251 37.87 5.54 -10.78
C GLU A 251 36.89 5.14 -9.69
N ALA A 252 37.42 4.81 -8.49
CA ALA A 252 36.60 4.47 -7.34
C ALA A 252 35.75 5.67 -6.88
N ASN A 253 36.31 6.89 -6.91
CA ASN A 253 35.58 8.10 -6.55
C ASN A 253 34.46 8.42 -7.55
N ASP A 254 34.72 8.26 -8.86
CA ASP A 254 33.68 8.41 -9.87
C ASP A 254 32.53 7.41 -9.69
N LYS A 255 32.87 6.16 -9.32
CA LYS A 255 31.89 5.13 -8.99
C LYS A 255 30.97 5.50 -7.79
N MET A 256 31.42 6.35 -6.89
CA MET A 256 30.58 6.79 -5.77
C MET A 256 29.43 7.72 -6.18
N PHE A 257 29.39 8.17 -7.41
CA PHE A 257 28.25 8.89 -7.99
C PHE A 257 27.23 7.94 -8.68
N GLU A 258 27.54 6.64 -8.72
CA GLU A 258 26.62 5.59 -9.16
C GLU A 258 25.90 4.97 -7.94
N ARG A 259 24.57 5.00 -7.93
CA ARG A 259 23.75 4.57 -6.80
C ARG A 259 24.04 3.14 -6.35
N ASN A 260 24.26 2.21 -7.28
CA ASN A 260 24.55 0.82 -6.97
C ASN A 260 25.88 0.66 -6.24
N TYR A 261 26.94 1.35 -6.69
CA TYR A 261 28.24 1.31 -6.02
C TYR A 261 28.18 1.97 -4.64
N PHE A 262 27.55 3.14 -4.54
CA PHE A 262 27.38 3.81 -3.27
C PHE A 262 26.60 2.97 -2.29
N GLY A 263 25.47 2.36 -2.73
CA GLY A 263 24.65 1.48 -1.91
C GLY A 263 25.39 0.22 -1.44
N MET A 264 26.20 -0.40 -2.33
CA MET A 264 27.05 -1.53 -1.94
C MET A 264 28.07 -1.12 -0.87
N MET A 265 28.66 0.06 -0.98
CA MET A 265 29.62 0.56 0.00
C MET A 265 28.95 0.91 1.33
N MET A 266 27.65 1.30 1.34
CA MET A 266 26.88 1.47 2.58
C MET A 266 26.70 0.16 3.33
N VAL A 267 26.59 -0.96 2.62
CA VAL A 267 26.43 -2.29 3.24
C VAL A 267 27.78 -2.84 3.72
N GLU A 268 28.87 -2.50 3.02
CA GLU A 268 30.21 -2.98 3.30
C GLU A 268 30.87 -2.28 4.51
N THR A 269 30.45 -1.06 4.85
CA THR A 269 31.11 -0.21 5.87
C THR A 269 30.21 0.14 7.05
#